data_ab2e53af08c714cdb07d9d03505d5595
#
_entry.id   ab2e53af08c714cdb07d9d03505d5595
#
_cell.length_a   1.000
_cell.length_b   1.000
_cell.length_c   1.000
_cell.angle_alpha   90.00
_cell.angle_beta   90.00
_cell.angle_gamma   90.00
#
_symmetry.space_group_name_H-M   'P 1'
#
loop_
_entity.id
_entity.type
_entity.pdbx_description
1 polymer ?
#
loop_
_entity_poly.entity_id
_entity_poly.type
_entity_poly.pdbx_seq_one_letter_code
_entity_poly.pdbx_strand_id
1 'polypeptide(L)'
;MAVIGWGKPRIFIKDLDASSPKWEELPTPVEDSTQLTTTKGDKQEAKIEGGENEDVKYGKNTYALALNIRAAKGRKRPISDSDGVVAHNYAIALQPEDPEVQGFCMEKTTVSVEDTFTTADGGVWAYMFDALKPGSDKKQIQWGKIIVTPNTGTPTKIECDTEDESGDGDKFEVAPNPSVGA
;
A
#
# COMPACT_ATOMS: atom_id res chain seq x y z
N MET A 1 5.58 -1.14 -28.01
CA MET A 1 5.91 -2.33 -27.17
C MET A 1 5.50 -1.98 -25.75
N ALA A 2 4.69 -2.82 -25.11
CA ALA A 2 4.31 -2.59 -23.71
C ALA A 2 5.50 -2.87 -22.80
N VAL A 3 5.82 -1.94 -21.91
CA VAL A 3 6.84 -2.12 -20.86
C VAL A 3 6.13 -2.60 -19.60
N ILE A 4 6.55 -3.74 -19.08
CA ILE A 4 5.99 -4.31 -17.86
C ILE A 4 6.86 -3.88 -16.68
N GLY A 5 6.21 -3.49 -15.58
CA GLY A 5 6.89 -3.09 -14.35
C GLY A 5 7.47 -4.29 -13.57
N TRP A 6 8.52 -4.88 -14.12
CA TRP A 6 9.30 -5.92 -13.46
C TRP A 6 10.36 -5.33 -12.53
N GLY A 7 10.89 -6.14 -11.65
CA GLY A 7 12.09 -5.84 -10.92
C GLY A 7 11.84 -5.33 -9.51
N LYS A 8 12.81 -4.61 -8.97
CA LYS A 8 12.88 -4.18 -7.58
C LYS A 8 11.99 -2.97 -7.30
N PRO A 9 10.84 -3.13 -6.63
CA PRO A 9 10.01 -1.99 -6.29
C PRO A 9 10.63 -1.15 -5.16
N ARG A 10 10.33 0.13 -5.15
CA ARG A 10 10.55 1.01 -4.01
C ARG A 10 9.25 1.13 -3.23
N ILE A 11 9.29 0.88 -1.93
CA ILE A 11 8.13 0.92 -1.06
C ILE A 11 8.36 1.96 0.02
N PHE A 12 7.42 2.88 0.14
CA PHE A 12 7.45 3.97 1.11
C PHE A 12 6.30 3.84 2.08
N ILE A 13 6.57 4.08 3.34
CA ILE A 13 5.56 4.10 4.40
C ILE A 13 5.57 5.44 5.12
N LYS A 14 4.44 5.81 5.68
CA LYS A 14 4.28 6.99 6.53
C LYS A 14 3.40 6.64 7.71
N ASP A 15 3.91 6.85 8.91
CA ASP A 15 3.13 6.69 10.13
C ASP A 15 2.15 7.86 10.28
N LEU A 16 0.86 7.58 10.19
CA LEU A 16 -0.20 8.60 10.24
C LEU A 16 -0.50 9.08 11.66
N ASP A 17 -0.17 8.28 12.66
CA ASP A 17 -0.46 8.55 14.07
C ASP A 17 0.76 9.08 14.83
N ALA A 18 1.89 9.26 14.15
CA ALA A 18 3.07 9.88 14.73
C ALA A 18 2.87 11.38 14.97
N SER A 19 3.53 11.92 15.99
CA SER A 19 3.52 13.36 16.28
C SER A 19 4.10 14.22 15.14
N SER A 20 5.00 13.65 14.35
CA SER A 20 5.60 14.27 13.17
C SER A 20 5.66 13.25 12.04
N PRO A 21 4.57 13.05 11.29
CA PRO A 21 4.51 12.07 10.22
C PRO A 21 5.56 12.34 9.13
N LYS A 22 6.33 11.31 8.78
CA LYS A 22 7.36 11.37 7.74
C LYS A 22 7.29 10.15 6.85
N TRP A 23 7.62 10.34 5.57
CA TRP A 23 7.84 9.24 4.66
C TRP A 23 9.17 8.57 4.91
N GLU A 24 9.16 7.26 4.92
CA GLU A 24 10.37 6.44 5.04
C GLU A 24 10.34 5.36 3.95
N GLU A 25 11.50 5.12 3.34
CA GLU A 25 11.64 4.02 2.39
C GLU A 25 11.93 2.73 3.15
N LEU A 26 11.15 1.70 2.88
CA LEU A 26 11.39 0.37 3.42
C LEU A 26 12.64 -0.26 2.80
N PRO A 27 13.39 -1.08 3.55
CA PRO A 27 14.41 -1.93 2.96
C PRO A 27 13.79 -2.79 1.85
N THR A 28 14.60 -3.15 0.87
CA THR A 28 14.15 -4.02 -0.22
C THR A 28 13.57 -5.31 0.33
N PRO A 29 12.32 -5.67 -0.03
CA PRO A 29 11.72 -6.92 0.39
C PRO A 29 12.48 -8.15 -0.11
N VAL A 30 12.22 -9.29 0.53
CA VAL A 30 12.70 -10.59 0.04
C VAL A 30 12.11 -10.86 -1.34
N GLU A 31 12.88 -11.49 -2.20
CA GLU A 31 12.45 -11.86 -3.56
C GLU A 31 11.09 -12.57 -3.54
N ASP A 32 10.23 -12.22 -4.49
CA ASP A 32 8.88 -12.77 -4.68
C ASP A 32 7.92 -12.65 -3.47
N SER A 33 8.27 -11.86 -2.45
CA SER A 33 7.44 -11.70 -1.26
C SER A 33 6.42 -10.56 -1.34
N THR A 34 6.64 -9.59 -2.23
CA THR A 34 5.74 -8.44 -2.37
C THR A 34 4.55 -8.81 -3.23
N GLN A 35 3.38 -8.85 -2.63
CA GLN A 35 2.16 -9.25 -3.32
C GLN A 35 0.96 -8.42 -2.87
N LEU A 36 0.27 -7.82 -3.84
CA LEU A 36 -1.03 -7.19 -3.63
C LEU A 36 -2.13 -8.22 -3.89
N THR A 37 -2.96 -8.47 -2.90
CA THR A 37 -4.12 -9.37 -3.01
C THR A 37 -5.39 -8.56 -2.95
N THR A 38 -6.26 -8.76 -3.93
CA THR A 38 -7.60 -8.17 -3.96
C THR A 38 -8.63 -9.25 -3.67
N THR A 39 -9.44 -9.05 -2.64
CA THR A 39 -10.59 -9.89 -2.34
C THR A 39 -11.85 -9.21 -2.85
N LYS A 40 -12.54 -9.88 -3.76
CA LYS A 40 -13.78 -9.36 -4.34
C LYS A 40 -14.87 -9.26 -3.27
N GLY A 41 -15.62 -8.18 -3.28
CA GLY A 41 -16.75 -7.99 -2.39
C GLY A 41 -17.89 -9.00 -2.65
N ASP A 42 -18.69 -9.23 -1.64
CA ASP A 42 -19.79 -10.17 -1.69
C ASP A 42 -20.81 -9.81 -2.79
N LYS A 43 -21.26 -10.83 -3.49
CA LYS A 43 -22.33 -10.71 -4.47
C LYS A 43 -23.68 -10.90 -3.79
N GLN A 44 -24.54 -9.92 -3.89
CA GLN A 44 -25.93 -10.00 -3.46
C GLN A 44 -26.82 -10.14 -4.69
N GLU A 45 -27.72 -11.11 -4.66
CA GLU A 45 -28.64 -11.42 -5.77
C GLU A 45 -30.07 -11.34 -5.27
N ALA A 46 -30.89 -10.58 -5.99
CA ALA A 46 -32.34 -10.63 -5.86
C ALA A 46 -32.89 -11.56 -6.94
N LYS A 47 -33.53 -12.65 -6.52
CA LYS A 47 -34.11 -13.66 -7.44
C LYS A 47 -35.60 -13.56 -7.44
N ILE A 48 -36.21 -13.74 -8.63
CA ILE A 48 -37.66 -13.93 -8.82
C ILE A 48 -38.00 -15.42 -8.86
N GLU A 49 -39.29 -15.74 -8.78
CA GLU A 49 -39.75 -17.11 -8.99
C GLU A 49 -39.32 -17.61 -10.38
N GLY A 50 -38.79 -18.85 -10.40
CA GLY A 50 -38.15 -19.40 -11.58
C GLY A 50 -36.64 -19.37 -11.57
N GLY A 51 -36.03 -18.70 -10.59
CA GLY A 51 -34.58 -18.71 -10.33
C GLY A 51 -33.74 -17.69 -11.12
N GLU A 52 -34.38 -16.82 -11.89
CA GLU A 52 -33.73 -15.74 -12.60
C GLU A 52 -33.38 -14.60 -11.67
N ASN A 53 -32.24 -13.93 -11.93
CA ASN A 53 -31.83 -12.76 -11.17
C ASN A 53 -32.54 -11.50 -11.70
N GLU A 54 -33.30 -10.85 -10.85
CA GLU A 54 -33.90 -9.54 -11.13
C GLU A 54 -32.88 -8.42 -11.00
N ASP A 55 -32.00 -8.51 -9.98
CA ASP A 55 -30.93 -7.56 -9.74
C ASP A 55 -29.71 -8.23 -9.09
N VAL A 56 -28.53 -7.68 -9.34
CA VAL A 56 -27.26 -8.15 -8.78
C VAL A 56 -26.45 -6.95 -8.30
N LYS A 57 -26.06 -6.97 -7.03
CA LYS A 57 -25.20 -5.96 -6.45
C LYS A 57 -23.92 -6.59 -5.89
N TYR A 58 -22.79 -5.95 -6.16
CA TYR A 58 -21.50 -6.33 -5.58
C TYR A 58 -21.10 -5.40 -4.44
N GLY A 59 -20.59 -5.96 -3.37
CA GLY A 59 -19.90 -5.22 -2.32
C GLY A 59 -18.57 -4.64 -2.80
N LYS A 60 -17.96 -3.77 -2.01
CA LYS A 60 -16.62 -3.23 -2.32
C LYS A 60 -15.55 -4.27 -2.11
N ASN A 61 -14.52 -4.24 -2.94
CA ASN A 61 -13.33 -5.07 -2.78
C ASN A 61 -12.54 -4.67 -1.54
N THR A 62 -11.77 -5.61 -1.02
CA THR A 62 -10.75 -5.36 0.01
C THR A 62 -9.36 -5.65 -0.58
N TYR A 63 -8.37 -4.93 -0.09
CA TYR A 63 -7.01 -4.99 -0.61
C TYR A 63 -6.03 -5.25 0.54
N ALA A 64 -5.07 -6.12 0.29
CA ALA A 64 -3.99 -6.41 1.23
C ALA A 64 -2.66 -6.48 0.49
N LEU A 65 -1.66 -5.76 0.99
CA LEU A 65 -0.29 -5.83 0.50
C LEU A 65 0.56 -6.60 1.51
N ALA A 66 1.10 -7.72 1.08
CA ALA A 66 2.04 -8.51 1.85
C ALA A 66 3.48 -8.27 1.36
N LEU A 67 4.41 -8.20 2.28
CA LEU A 67 5.84 -8.16 1.98
C LEU A 67 6.67 -8.69 3.15
N ASN A 68 7.82 -9.25 2.84
CA ASN A 68 8.73 -9.79 3.84
C ASN A 68 10.04 -9.01 3.83
N ILE A 69 10.54 -8.64 5.00
CA ILE A 69 11.82 -7.97 5.16
C ILE A 69 12.75 -8.87 5.98
N ARG A 70 13.93 -9.13 5.44
CA ARG A 70 14.93 -9.95 6.13
C ARG A 70 15.64 -9.15 7.22
N ALA A 71 15.72 -9.72 8.41
CA ALA A 71 16.54 -9.17 9.47
C ALA A 71 18.02 -9.27 9.09
N ALA A 72 18.76 -8.19 9.25
CA ALA A 72 20.17 -8.11 8.93
C ALA A 72 20.91 -7.28 9.98
N LYS A 73 22.22 -7.49 10.09
CA LYS A 73 23.07 -6.73 11.00
C LYS A 73 22.96 -5.22 10.72
N GLY A 74 22.66 -4.47 11.75
CA GLY A 74 22.48 -3.02 11.65
C GLY A 74 21.16 -2.53 11.07
N ARG A 75 20.27 -3.45 10.64
CA ARG A 75 18.94 -3.11 10.16
C ARG A 75 17.97 -3.04 11.33
N LYS A 76 17.36 -1.87 11.51
CA LYS A 76 16.28 -1.69 12.46
C LYS A 76 14.97 -2.20 11.89
N ARG A 77 14.09 -2.71 12.75
CA ARG A 77 12.72 -3.06 12.38
C ARG A 77 11.99 -1.80 11.91
N PRO A 78 11.46 -1.77 10.68
CA PRO A 78 10.82 -0.55 10.14
C PRO A 78 9.57 -0.13 10.89
N ILE A 79 8.77 -1.08 11.31
CA ILE A 79 7.53 -0.86 12.05
C ILE A 79 7.62 -1.67 13.34
N SER A 80 7.51 -1.02 14.49
CA SER A 80 7.47 -1.69 15.78
C SER A 80 6.08 -2.23 16.07
N ASP A 81 6.02 -3.40 16.67
CA ASP A 81 4.80 -4.08 17.05
C ASP A 81 4.87 -4.58 18.50
N SER A 82 3.74 -4.93 19.04
CA SER A 82 3.60 -5.67 20.30
C SER A 82 2.89 -6.98 20.01
N ASP A 83 3.64 -8.07 19.99
CA ASP A 83 3.12 -9.42 19.66
C ASP A 83 2.32 -9.47 18.35
N GLY A 84 2.84 -8.84 17.31
CA GLY A 84 2.21 -8.76 16.00
C GLY A 84 1.17 -7.65 15.83
N VAL A 85 0.83 -6.94 16.91
CA VAL A 85 -0.13 -5.84 16.89
C VAL A 85 0.59 -4.52 16.69
N VAL A 86 0.23 -3.79 15.66
CA VAL A 86 0.71 -2.44 15.36
C VAL A 86 -0.38 -1.44 15.74
N ALA A 87 -0.06 -0.52 16.66
CA ALA A 87 -1.03 0.44 17.19
C ALA A 87 -1.39 1.57 16.22
N HIS A 88 -0.48 1.88 15.28
CA HIS A 88 -0.62 3.00 14.37
C HIS A 88 -1.10 2.55 12.98
N ASN A 89 -1.79 3.45 12.29
CA ASN A 89 -2.11 3.29 10.89
C ASN A 89 -1.01 3.88 10.01
N TYR A 90 -0.82 3.29 8.84
CA TYR A 90 0.23 3.69 7.91
C TYR A 90 -0.36 3.99 6.53
N ALA A 91 0.19 4.99 5.87
CA ALA A 91 0.06 5.15 4.43
C ALA A 91 1.20 4.39 3.75
N ILE A 92 0.92 3.80 2.62
CA ILE A 92 1.91 3.07 1.83
C ILE A 92 1.84 3.46 0.35
N ALA A 93 3.00 3.59 -0.27
CA ALA A 93 3.12 3.82 -1.70
C ALA A 93 4.18 2.87 -2.28
N LEU A 94 3.85 2.24 -3.39
CA LEU A 94 4.75 1.36 -4.12
C LEU A 94 5.04 1.97 -5.49
N GLN A 95 6.33 2.24 -5.73
CA GLN A 95 6.83 2.66 -7.03
C GLN A 95 7.54 1.48 -7.70
N PRO A 96 7.14 1.07 -8.91
CA PRO A 96 7.87 0.07 -9.68
C PRO A 96 9.32 0.49 -9.95
N GLU A 97 10.17 -0.45 -10.36
CA GLU A 97 11.57 -0.16 -10.71
C GLU A 97 11.67 0.90 -11.81
N ASP A 98 10.82 0.80 -12.82
CA ASP A 98 10.64 1.86 -13.80
C ASP A 98 9.59 2.87 -13.29
N PRO A 99 9.99 4.09 -12.92
CA PRO A 99 9.08 5.07 -12.35
C PRO A 99 8.00 5.59 -13.34
N GLU A 100 8.16 5.32 -14.62
CA GLU A 100 7.14 5.67 -15.64
C GLU A 100 5.98 4.65 -15.68
N VAL A 101 6.16 3.47 -15.08
CA VAL A 101 5.09 2.47 -14.95
C VAL A 101 4.22 2.82 -13.75
N GLN A 102 2.92 2.60 -13.87
CA GLN A 102 1.98 2.82 -12.79
C GLN A 102 2.31 1.94 -11.57
N GLY A 103 2.44 2.58 -10.43
CA GLY A 103 2.41 1.95 -9.12
C GLY A 103 1.06 2.13 -8.46
N PHE A 104 1.02 1.99 -7.17
CA PHE A 104 -0.20 2.24 -6.40
C PHE A 104 0.12 2.81 -5.02
N CYS A 105 -0.88 3.42 -4.41
CA CYS A 105 -0.82 3.86 -3.03
C CYS A 105 -2.11 3.51 -2.28
N MET A 106 -1.98 3.32 -0.98
CA MET A 106 -3.08 3.18 -0.05
C MET A 106 -2.89 4.22 1.05
N GLU A 107 -3.78 5.19 1.14
CA GLU A 107 -3.62 6.33 2.06
C GLU A 107 -3.79 5.95 3.52
N LYS A 108 -4.53 4.89 3.81
CA LYS A 108 -4.73 4.40 5.17
C LYS A 108 -4.74 2.89 5.19
N THR A 109 -3.88 2.30 5.99
CA THR A 109 -3.81 0.86 6.18
C THR A 109 -3.67 0.52 7.66
N THR A 110 -4.14 -0.67 8.02
CA THR A 110 -3.75 -1.31 9.29
C THR A 110 -2.68 -2.35 9.00
N VAL A 111 -1.74 -2.50 9.91
CA VAL A 111 -0.56 -3.35 9.72
C VAL A 111 -0.55 -4.48 10.71
N SER A 112 -0.25 -5.67 10.25
CA SER A 112 0.07 -6.83 11.08
C SER A 112 1.46 -7.35 10.75
N VAL A 113 2.10 -7.97 11.72
CA VAL A 113 3.47 -8.48 11.60
C VAL A 113 3.53 -9.91 12.07
N GLU A 114 4.18 -10.76 11.30
CA GLU A 114 4.53 -12.13 11.69
C GLU A 114 6.05 -12.30 11.65
N ASP A 115 6.62 -12.73 12.75
CA ASP A 115 8.04 -12.98 12.86
C ASP A 115 8.33 -14.46 12.59
N THR A 116 9.29 -14.73 11.72
CA THR A 116 9.75 -16.08 11.42
C THR A 116 11.26 -16.16 11.52
N PHE A 117 11.77 -17.31 11.90
CA PHE A 117 13.21 -17.57 11.91
C PHE A 117 13.47 -19.00 11.46
N THR A 118 14.33 -19.16 10.49
CA THR A 118 14.87 -20.45 10.09
C THR A 118 16.39 -20.35 9.99
N THR A 119 17.09 -21.47 10.18
CA THR A 119 18.55 -21.49 10.04
C THR A 119 19.01 -21.29 8.61
N ALA A 120 18.14 -21.58 7.64
CA ALA A 120 18.41 -21.39 6.22
C ALA A 120 18.26 -19.93 5.78
N ASP A 121 17.18 -19.25 6.25
CA ASP A 121 16.83 -17.90 5.78
C ASP A 121 17.15 -16.79 6.79
N GLY A 122 17.42 -17.17 8.04
CA GLY A 122 17.55 -16.22 9.14
C GLY A 122 16.21 -15.67 9.62
N GLY A 123 16.24 -14.52 10.27
CA GLY A 123 15.05 -13.83 10.70
C GLY A 123 14.34 -13.10 9.56
N VAL A 124 13.04 -13.22 9.49
CA VAL A 124 12.20 -12.54 8.49
C VAL A 124 11.00 -11.91 9.21
N TRP A 125 10.75 -10.64 8.89
CA TRP A 125 9.56 -9.91 9.33
C TRP A 125 8.56 -9.85 8.18
N ALA A 126 7.46 -10.55 8.32
CA ALA A 126 6.38 -10.55 7.35
C ALA A 126 5.34 -9.49 7.74
N TYR A 127 5.22 -8.46 6.90
CA TYR A 127 4.24 -7.39 7.09
C TYR A 127 3.05 -7.59 6.17
N MET A 128 1.87 -7.33 6.70
CA MET A 128 0.64 -7.26 5.91
C MET A 128 -0.06 -5.93 6.16
N PHE A 129 -0.32 -5.21 5.08
CA PHE A 129 -1.00 -3.92 5.07
C PHE A 129 -2.40 -4.11 4.51
N ASP A 130 -3.40 -4.03 5.37
CA ASP A 130 -4.80 -4.13 4.98
C ASP A 130 -5.36 -2.74 4.74
N ALA A 131 -5.86 -2.48 3.53
CA ALA A 131 -6.40 -1.19 3.16
C ALA A 131 -7.66 -0.84 3.94
N LEU A 132 -7.70 0.37 4.46
CA LEU A 132 -8.86 0.97 5.11
C LEU A 132 -9.42 2.10 4.25
N LYS A 133 -10.66 2.48 4.52
CA LYS A 133 -11.24 3.67 3.89
C LYS A 133 -10.46 4.90 4.36
N PRO A 134 -9.88 5.70 3.45
CA PRO A 134 -9.26 6.96 3.83
C PRO A 134 -10.30 7.98 4.31
N GLY A 135 -9.86 8.97 5.08
CA GLY A 135 -10.73 10.04 5.58
C GLY A 135 -11.21 11.02 4.49
N SER A 136 -10.70 10.89 3.27
CA SER A 136 -11.10 11.64 2.08
C SER A 136 -12.08 10.82 1.23
N ASP A 137 -12.68 11.43 0.22
CA ASP A 137 -13.56 10.74 -0.74
C ASP A 137 -12.81 9.81 -1.74
N LYS A 138 -11.52 9.62 -1.51
CA LYS A 138 -10.66 8.78 -2.34
C LYS A 138 -10.94 7.29 -2.15
N LYS A 139 -10.49 6.50 -3.11
CA LYS A 139 -10.57 5.04 -3.07
C LYS A 139 -9.59 4.47 -2.03
N GLN A 140 -9.83 3.26 -1.57
CA GLN A 140 -8.92 2.53 -0.69
C GLN A 140 -7.53 2.32 -1.31
N ILE A 141 -7.48 2.05 -2.62
CA ILE A 141 -6.26 1.95 -3.42
C ILE A 141 -6.35 2.88 -4.62
N GLN A 142 -5.26 3.57 -4.91
CA GLN A 142 -5.12 4.45 -6.07
C GLN A 142 -3.99 3.95 -6.94
N TRP A 143 -4.30 3.71 -8.21
CA TRP A 143 -3.31 3.35 -9.23
C TRP A 143 -2.90 4.58 -10.01
N GLY A 144 -1.60 4.74 -10.20
CA GLY A 144 -1.06 5.85 -10.94
C GLY A 144 0.46 5.90 -10.88
N LYS A 145 1.04 6.88 -11.55
CA LYS A 145 2.47 7.13 -11.50
C LYS A 145 2.84 7.71 -10.13
N ILE A 146 3.71 7.03 -9.41
CA ILE A 146 4.17 7.48 -8.09
C ILE A 146 5.39 8.39 -8.26
N ILE A 147 5.28 9.63 -7.76
CA ILE A 147 6.32 10.65 -7.84
C ILE A 147 6.86 10.92 -6.44
N VAL A 148 8.14 10.68 -6.27
CA VAL A 148 8.83 10.84 -4.98
C VAL A 148 9.69 12.10 -5.00
N THR A 149 9.53 12.98 -4.04
CA THR A 149 10.29 14.21 -3.93
C THR A 149 10.96 14.33 -2.55
N PRO A 150 12.29 14.47 -2.46
CA PRO A 150 13.28 14.23 -3.51
C PRO A 150 13.36 12.75 -3.91
N ASN A 151 13.79 12.47 -5.13
CA ASN A 151 13.89 11.09 -5.64
C ASN A 151 15.00 10.26 -4.97
N THR A 152 15.92 10.92 -4.27
CA THR A 152 17.00 10.29 -3.52
C THR A 152 16.98 10.77 -2.07
N GLY A 153 17.29 9.88 -1.13
CA GLY A 153 17.28 10.17 0.30
C GLY A 153 15.89 10.02 0.92
N THR A 154 15.66 10.71 2.03
CA THR A 154 14.36 10.65 2.73
C THR A 154 13.32 11.50 1.99
N PRO A 155 12.23 10.93 1.53
CA PRO A 155 11.19 11.68 0.84
C PRO A 155 10.49 12.66 1.77
N THR A 156 10.21 13.85 1.27
CA THR A 156 9.39 14.85 1.96
C THR A 156 7.95 14.82 1.48
N LYS A 157 7.74 14.38 0.24
CA LYS A 157 6.44 14.38 -0.41
C LYS A 157 6.35 13.20 -1.39
N ILE A 158 5.22 12.53 -1.42
CA ILE A 158 4.89 11.53 -2.43
C ILE A 158 3.56 11.92 -3.08
N GLU A 159 3.56 11.96 -4.41
CA GLU A 159 2.39 12.27 -5.22
C GLU A 159 1.98 11.05 -6.04
N CYS A 160 0.69 10.91 -6.25
CA CYS A 160 0.13 9.93 -7.19
C CYS A 160 -0.52 10.69 -8.34
N ASP A 161 -0.08 10.39 -9.54
CA ASP A 161 -0.65 10.91 -10.78
C ASP A 161 -1.54 9.81 -11.37
N THR A 162 -2.83 9.92 -11.11
CA THR A 162 -3.82 8.97 -11.59
C THR A 162 -4.25 9.38 -12.99
N GLU A 163 -4.07 8.49 -13.97
CA GLU A 163 -4.66 8.66 -15.29
C GLU A 163 -6.10 8.12 -15.23
N ASP A 164 -7.07 8.99 -15.45
CA ASP A 164 -8.43 8.54 -15.71
C ASP A 164 -8.59 8.10 -17.18
N GLU A 165 -9.70 7.47 -17.51
CA GLU A 165 -9.98 6.99 -18.87
C GLU A 165 -10.03 8.14 -19.91
N SER A 166 -10.12 9.39 -19.47
CA SER A 166 -10.11 10.58 -20.34
C SER A 166 -8.70 11.13 -20.59
N GLY A 167 -7.68 10.63 -19.90
CA GLY A 167 -6.31 11.10 -19.96
C GLY A 167 -6.07 12.43 -19.21
N ASP A 168 -7.03 12.86 -18.42
CA ASP A 168 -6.95 14.03 -17.53
C ASP A 168 -6.79 13.52 -16.08
N GLY A 169 -5.59 13.03 -15.76
CA GLY A 169 -5.29 12.46 -14.47
C GLY A 169 -5.22 13.51 -13.36
N ASP A 170 -5.78 13.19 -12.21
CA ASP A 170 -5.63 13.98 -10.99
C ASP A 170 -4.30 13.65 -10.31
N LYS A 171 -3.43 14.64 -10.24
CA LYS A 171 -2.21 14.57 -9.44
C LYS A 171 -2.48 15.07 -8.03
N PHE A 172 -2.31 14.20 -7.04
CA PHE A 172 -2.53 14.57 -5.64
C PHE A 172 -1.38 14.10 -4.75
N GLU A 173 -1.19 14.79 -3.63
CA GLU A 173 -0.26 14.36 -2.59
C GLU A 173 -0.87 13.21 -1.79
N VAL A 174 -0.12 12.11 -1.70
CA VAL A 174 -0.53 10.94 -0.90
C VAL A 174 -0.35 11.26 0.57
N ALA A 175 -1.42 11.10 1.35
CA ALA A 175 -1.43 11.31 2.79
C ALA A 175 -0.66 12.58 3.21
N PRO A 176 -1.09 13.79 2.80
CA PRO A 176 -0.43 15.03 3.15
C PRO A 176 -0.35 15.19 4.68
N ASN A 177 0.69 15.87 5.15
CA ASN A 177 0.78 16.20 6.56
C ASN A 177 -0.44 17.05 6.95
N PRO A 178 -1.03 16.81 8.13
CA PRO A 178 -2.05 17.71 8.63
C PRO A 178 -1.45 19.12 8.65
N SER A 179 -2.12 20.06 7.98
CA SER A 179 -1.76 21.46 8.05
C SER A 179 -1.72 21.84 9.54
N VAL A 180 -0.55 22.24 10.02
CA VAL A 180 -0.46 22.87 11.33
C VAL A 180 -1.39 24.08 11.23
N GLY A 181 -2.52 24.01 11.91
CA GLY A 181 -3.53 25.03 11.87
C GLY A 181 -2.92 26.41 12.09
N ALA A 182 -3.20 27.26 11.19
CA ALA A 182 -2.84 28.65 11.31
C ALA A 182 -3.50 29.27 12.56
#